data_d72a3c0ebf0c35335dfda6e2048ead7b
#
_entry.id   d72a3c0ebf0c35335dfda6e2048ead7b
#
_cell.length_a   1.000
_cell.length_b   1.000
_cell.length_c   1.000
_cell.angle_alpha   90.00
_cell.angle_beta   90.00
_cell.angle_gamma   90.00
#
_symmetry.space_group_name_H-M   'P 1'
#
loop_
_entity.id
_entity.type
_entity.pdbx_description
1 polymer ?
#
loop_
_entity_poly.entity_id
_entity_poly.type
_entity_poly.pdbx_seq_one_letter_code
_entity_poly.pdbx_strand_id
1 'polypeptide(L)'
;FLRSNNYNALVLGSSRAEMHTDTKLLDSLTGLNTFNAGVSGASTRMAYIVLKSYLQNSKMPKTIFLEIDFHISHIKTDTIFNFPRYFPYLSNPVLYSEFKKIDSRFAQFKYNPFYSLPFSGINALNPSLHGWLGKSTSYDLFYQNGFFKNTVNDNYDHFEVKQFTGFIHPETRQYLDSFIVFAKTNKCKLIFTVSPVYKDAEVEVLNKREIMRGFNDIALINKVPFLDLSSDSVIANNKMYFEDNYHMMYDGAKLYTQKLARFYNNIK
;
A
#
# COMPACT_ATOMS: atom_id res chain seq x y z
N PHE A 1 -6.07 12.82 2.35
CA PHE A 1 -6.87 11.97 1.46
C PHE A 1 -8.10 12.67 0.88
N LEU A 2 -8.74 13.56 1.63
CA LEU A 2 -9.97 14.27 1.19
C LEU A 2 -9.74 15.70 0.67
N ARG A 3 -8.51 16.21 0.73
CA ARG A 3 -8.16 17.53 0.17
C ARG A 3 -7.77 17.35 -1.29
N SER A 4 -8.18 18.30 -2.14
CA SER A 4 -7.74 18.38 -3.53
C SER A 4 -6.20 18.48 -3.59
N ASN A 5 -5.55 17.46 -4.11
CA ASN A 5 -4.10 17.37 -4.22
C ASN A 5 -3.68 17.24 -5.70
N ASN A 6 -2.55 17.85 -6.05
CA ASN A 6 -2.01 17.87 -7.39
C ASN A 6 -0.79 16.95 -7.54
N TYR A 7 -0.83 15.78 -6.93
CA TYR A 7 0.22 14.77 -7.13
C TYR A 7 0.16 14.22 -8.56
N ASN A 8 1.32 14.08 -9.19
CA ASN A 8 1.42 13.49 -10.52
C ASN A 8 1.79 12.00 -10.49
N ALA A 9 2.15 11.49 -9.32
CA ALA A 9 2.41 10.07 -9.09
C ALA A 9 1.74 9.57 -7.80
N LEU A 10 1.31 8.32 -7.81
CA LEU A 10 0.79 7.60 -6.64
C LEU A 10 1.56 6.31 -6.42
N VAL A 11 1.81 6.00 -5.15
CA VAL A 11 2.20 4.66 -4.70
C VAL A 11 0.99 4.02 -4.05
N LEU A 12 0.64 2.81 -4.44
CA LEU A 12 -0.52 2.06 -3.97
C LEU A 12 -0.10 0.65 -3.57
N GLY A 13 -0.75 0.08 -2.59
CA GLY A 13 -0.48 -1.27 -2.09
C GLY A 13 -0.78 -1.41 -0.60
N SER A 14 -0.16 -2.42 0.01
CA SER A 14 -0.29 -2.75 1.44
C SER A 14 0.61 -1.88 2.33
N SER A 15 0.87 -2.33 3.57
CA SER A 15 1.88 -1.74 4.47
C SER A 15 3.26 -1.67 3.84
N ARG A 16 3.57 -2.57 2.93
CA ARG A 16 4.85 -2.56 2.20
C ARG A 16 4.95 -1.33 1.29
N ALA A 17 3.88 -0.94 0.61
CA ALA A 17 3.84 0.33 -0.11
C ALA A 17 3.99 1.52 0.86
N GLU A 18 3.21 1.50 1.96
CA GLU A 18 3.17 2.56 2.97
C GLU A 18 4.55 2.83 3.60
N MET A 19 5.31 1.77 3.90
CA MET A 19 6.58 1.83 4.65
C MET A 19 7.84 1.73 3.79
N HIS A 20 7.76 1.23 2.55
CA HIS A 20 8.95 0.94 1.76
C HIS A 20 9.28 2.02 0.73
N THR A 21 8.34 2.91 0.38
CA THR A 21 8.58 3.93 -0.64
C THR A 21 8.62 5.34 -0.04
N ASP A 22 9.83 5.88 0.14
CA ASP A 22 10.05 7.26 0.56
C ASP A 22 9.74 8.21 -0.61
N THR A 23 8.58 8.86 -0.55
CA THR A 23 8.11 9.75 -1.61
C THR A 23 8.98 10.99 -1.80
N LYS A 24 9.53 11.56 -0.74
CA LYS A 24 10.41 12.72 -0.86
C LYS A 24 11.71 12.37 -1.56
N LEU A 25 12.29 11.22 -1.22
CA LEU A 25 13.49 10.72 -1.89
C LEU A 25 13.18 10.36 -3.35
N LEU A 26 12.06 9.67 -3.61
CA LEU A 26 11.63 9.35 -4.96
C LEU A 26 11.49 10.61 -5.82
N ASP A 27 10.81 11.63 -5.30
CA ASP A 27 10.59 12.90 -5.98
C ASP A 27 11.90 13.62 -6.29
N SER A 28 12.83 13.65 -5.33
CA SER A 28 14.15 14.28 -5.51
C SER A 28 14.98 13.62 -6.60
N LEU A 29 14.83 12.30 -6.79
CA LEU A 29 15.60 11.52 -7.76
C LEU A 29 14.95 11.43 -9.14
N THR A 30 13.64 11.69 -9.25
CA THR A 30 12.86 11.47 -10.48
C THR A 30 12.21 12.72 -11.05
N GLY A 31 12.06 13.76 -10.25
CA GLY A 31 11.30 14.96 -10.58
C GLY A 31 9.77 14.75 -10.52
N LEU A 32 9.32 13.67 -9.91
CA LEU A 32 7.90 13.42 -9.64
C LEU A 32 7.41 14.30 -8.47
N ASN A 33 6.09 14.32 -8.29
CA ASN A 33 5.42 14.84 -7.11
C ASN A 33 4.46 13.73 -6.65
N THR A 34 4.94 12.90 -5.72
CA THR A 34 4.36 11.62 -5.37
C THR A 34 3.61 11.67 -4.05
N PHE A 35 2.47 11.00 -3.99
CA PHE A 35 1.77 10.67 -2.75
C PHE A 35 1.78 9.16 -2.54
N ASN A 36 2.18 8.72 -1.35
CA ASN A 36 2.07 7.33 -0.95
C ASN A 36 0.67 7.10 -0.36
N ALA A 37 -0.15 6.37 -1.11
CA ALA A 37 -1.49 5.96 -0.73
C ALA A 37 -1.55 4.46 -0.37
N GLY A 38 -0.41 3.89 -0.01
CA GLY A 38 -0.32 2.56 0.61
C GLY A 38 -1.10 2.51 1.92
N VAL A 39 -1.70 1.38 2.21
CA VAL A 39 -2.53 1.20 3.39
C VAL A 39 -2.26 -0.15 4.02
N SER A 40 -1.80 -0.16 5.28
CA SER A 40 -1.53 -1.38 6.03
C SER A 40 -2.70 -2.36 5.96
N GLY A 41 -2.41 -3.61 5.60
CA GLY A 41 -3.39 -4.68 5.44
C GLY A 41 -4.25 -4.59 4.16
N ALA A 42 -3.93 -3.68 3.23
CA ALA A 42 -4.69 -3.57 1.99
C ALA A 42 -4.34 -4.69 0.99
N SER A 43 -5.36 -5.38 0.51
CA SER A 43 -5.30 -6.24 -0.67
C SER A 43 -5.26 -5.41 -1.96
N THR A 44 -5.05 -6.07 -3.10
CA THR A 44 -5.11 -5.41 -4.42
C THR A 44 -6.48 -4.76 -4.67
N ARG A 45 -7.57 -5.38 -4.21
CA ARG A 45 -8.92 -4.78 -4.23
C ARG A 45 -8.96 -3.48 -3.44
N MET A 46 -8.44 -3.50 -2.21
CA MET A 46 -8.42 -2.32 -1.35
C MET A 46 -7.57 -1.20 -1.97
N ALA A 47 -6.41 -1.51 -2.55
CA ALA A 47 -5.60 -0.54 -3.27
C ALA A 47 -6.37 0.11 -4.43
N TYR A 48 -7.20 -0.65 -5.15
CA TYR A 48 -8.05 -0.11 -6.22
C TYR A 48 -9.18 0.79 -5.68
N ILE A 49 -9.80 0.42 -4.56
CA ILE A 49 -10.80 1.27 -3.87
C ILE A 49 -10.15 2.59 -3.43
N VAL A 50 -8.92 2.54 -2.91
CA VAL A 50 -8.15 3.73 -2.53
C VAL A 50 -7.91 4.64 -3.74
N LEU A 51 -7.47 4.09 -4.89
CA LEU A 51 -7.30 4.85 -6.13
C LEU A 51 -8.61 5.54 -6.54
N LYS A 52 -9.71 4.79 -6.59
CA LYS A 52 -11.02 5.33 -6.98
C LYS A 52 -11.52 6.42 -6.02
N SER A 53 -11.23 6.25 -4.73
CA SER A 53 -11.58 7.22 -3.69
C SER A 53 -10.74 8.50 -3.78
N TYR A 54 -9.46 8.37 -4.08
CA TYR A 54 -8.56 9.50 -4.33
C TYR A 54 -9.05 10.38 -5.49
N LEU A 55 -9.49 9.75 -6.57
CA LEU A 55 -9.93 10.43 -7.79
C LEU A 55 -11.24 11.21 -7.64
N GLN A 56 -11.99 11.04 -6.54
CA GLN A 56 -13.19 11.85 -6.30
C GLN A 56 -12.89 13.33 -6.09
N ASN A 57 -11.71 13.66 -5.53
CA ASN A 57 -11.36 15.01 -5.14
C ASN A 57 -9.96 15.44 -5.62
N SER A 58 -9.29 14.62 -6.43
CA SER A 58 -7.90 14.85 -6.84
C SER A 58 -7.72 14.64 -8.33
N LYS A 59 -6.67 15.25 -8.89
CA LYS A 59 -6.35 15.08 -10.30
C LYS A 59 -5.86 13.67 -10.61
N MET A 60 -6.06 13.26 -11.87
CA MET A 60 -5.54 12.02 -12.43
C MET A 60 -4.00 12.01 -12.34
N PRO A 61 -3.40 10.99 -11.70
CA PRO A 61 -1.95 10.83 -11.68
C PRO A 61 -1.45 10.44 -13.08
N LYS A 62 -0.24 10.89 -13.42
CA LYS A 62 0.44 10.45 -14.65
C LYS A 62 1.12 9.09 -14.48
N THR A 63 1.49 8.75 -13.24
CA THR A 63 2.19 7.49 -12.90
C THR A 63 1.56 6.85 -11.67
N ILE A 64 1.40 5.54 -11.70
CA ILE A 64 0.99 4.71 -10.56
C ILE A 64 2.06 3.63 -10.36
N PHE A 65 2.66 3.60 -9.18
CA PHE A 65 3.45 2.49 -8.68
C PHE A 65 2.52 1.60 -7.86
N LEU A 66 2.27 0.38 -8.33
CA LEU A 66 1.46 -0.60 -7.62
C LEU A 66 2.37 -1.64 -6.98
N GLU A 67 2.51 -1.55 -5.68
CA GLU A 67 3.23 -2.57 -4.90
C GLU A 67 2.39 -3.83 -4.79
N ILE A 68 2.89 -4.91 -5.35
CA ILE A 68 2.26 -6.23 -5.32
C ILE A 68 2.82 -7.01 -4.14
N ASP A 69 1.94 -7.41 -3.25
CA ASP A 69 2.30 -8.23 -2.09
C ASP A 69 2.00 -9.70 -2.39
N PHE A 70 3.05 -10.46 -2.70
CA PHE A 70 2.89 -11.87 -3.06
C PHE A 70 2.52 -12.78 -1.87
N HIS A 71 2.81 -12.36 -0.62
CA HIS A 71 2.44 -13.12 0.58
C HIS A 71 0.92 -13.16 0.79
N ILE A 72 0.22 -12.10 0.42
CA ILE A 72 -1.24 -11.99 0.57
C ILE A 72 -2.00 -12.16 -0.76
N SER A 73 -1.30 -12.47 -1.85
CA SER A 73 -1.91 -12.60 -3.19
C SER A 73 -2.97 -13.69 -3.28
N HIS A 74 -2.91 -14.69 -2.41
CA HIS A 74 -3.85 -15.81 -2.31
C HIS A 74 -5.09 -15.50 -1.46
N ILE A 75 -5.12 -14.36 -0.76
CA ILE A 75 -6.21 -14.01 0.16
C ILE A 75 -7.31 -13.25 -0.59
N LYS A 76 -8.55 -13.69 -0.40
CA LYS A 76 -9.74 -12.95 -0.82
C LYS A 76 -10.00 -11.81 0.17
N THR A 77 -10.44 -10.67 -0.36
CA THR A 77 -10.84 -9.53 0.47
C THR A 77 -12.28 -9.69 0.94
N ASP A 78 -12.47 -10.37 2.04
CA ASP A 78 -13.77 -10.54 2.71
C ASP A 78 -13.87 -9.77 4.03
N THR A 79 -12.77 -9.18 4.48
CA THR A 79 -12.68 -8.33 5.66
C THR A 79 -11.93 -7.04 5.34
N ILE A 80 -12.16 -6.01 6.16
CA ILE A 80 -11.45 -4.73 6.07
C ILE A 80 -10.57 -4.62 7.30
N PHE A 81 -9.24 -4.75 7.09
CA PHE A 81 -8.28 -4.64 8.17
C PHE A 81 -8.33 -3.26 8.83
N ASN A 82 -8.33 -3.23 10.17
CA ASN A 82 -8.38 -2.00 10.97
C ASN A 82 -9.48 -1.03 10.48
N PHE A 83 -10.70 -1.55 10.30
CA PHE A 83 -11.82 -0.82 9.71
C PHE A 83 -12.19 0.50 10.43
N PRO A 84 -11.94 0.71 11.74
CA PRO A 84 -12.26 1.99 12.39
C PRO A 84 -11.52 3.18 11.80
N ARG A 85 -10.33 2.98 11.23
CA ARG A 85 -9.54 4.04 10.57
C ARG A 85 -10.27 4.72 9.41
N TYR A 86 -11.29 4.07 8.86
CA TYR A 86 -12.03 4.56 7.70
C TYR A 86 -13.30 5.33 8.07
N PHE A 87 -13.73 5.33 9.34
CA PHE A 87 -14.96 6.02 9.75
C PHE A 87 -15.01 7.50 9.35
N PRO A 88 -13.93 8.28 9.48
CA PRO A 88 -13.93 9.68 9.06
C PRO A 88 -14.12 9.88 7.55
N TYR A 89 -13.91 8.84 6.76
CA TYR A 89 -13.92 8.90 5.29
C TYR A 89 -15.19 8.33 4.65
N LEU A 90 -16.19 7.92 5.44
CA LEU A 90 -17.44 7.32 4.93
C LEU A 90 -18.35 8.31 4.19
N SER A 91 -18.03 9.60 4.20
CA SER A 91 -18.62 10.59 3.31
C SER A 91 -18.20 10.41 1.85
N ASN A 92 -17.05 9.78 1.58
CA ASN A 92 -16.62 9.44 0.22
C ASN A 92 -17.54 8.34 -0.35
N PRO A 93 -18.26 8.61 -1.46
CA PRO A 93 -19.29 7.69 -1.96
C PRO A 93 -18.71 6.39 -2.50
N VAL A 94 -17.52 6.42 -3.09
CA VAL A 94 -16.84 5.24 -3.61
C VAL A 94 -16.42 4.32 -2.47
N LEU A 95 -15.71 4.87 -1.48
CA LEU A 95 -15.26 4.11 -0.32
C LEU A 95 -16.44 3.49 0.42
N TYR A 96 -17.47 4.28 0.70
CA TYR A 96 -18.67 3.78 1.37
C TYR A 96 -19.37 2.66 0.60
N SER A 97 -19.59 2.84 -0.71
CA SER A 97 -20.29 1.84 -1.51
C SER A 97 -19.53 0.52 -1.59
N GLU A 98 -18.22 0.56 -1.74
CA GLU A 98 -17.40 -0.65 -1.81
C GLU A 98 -17.27 -1.33 -0.43
N PHE A 99 -17.10 -0.55 0.63
CA PHE A 99 -16.99 -1.11 1.99
C PHE A 99 -18.30 -1.77 2.44
N LYS A 100 -19.44 -1.17 2.11
CA LYS A 100 -20.75 -1.77 2.39
C LYS A 100 -20.96 -3.12 1.68
N LYS A 101 -20.32 -3.34 0.51
CA LYS A 101 -20.39 -4.64 -0.19
C LYS A 101 -19.54 -5.71 0.52
N ILE A 102 -18.43 -5.30 1.17
CA ILE A 102 -17.56 -6.21 1.92
C ILE A 102 -18.18 -6.49 3.31
N ASP A 103 -18.65 -5.44 3.97
CA ASP A 103 -19.20 -5.52 5.33
C ASP A 103 -20.42 -4.59 5.46
N SER A 104 -21.61 -5.20 5.58
CA SER A 104 -22.88 -4.46 5.66
C SER A 104 -22.99 -3.52 6.88
N ARG A 105 -22.17 -3.74 7.94
CA ARG A 105 -22.11 -2.87 9.12
C ARG A 105 -21.71 -1.44 8.78
N PHE A 106 -21.04 -1.21 7.64
CA PHE A 106 -20.69 0.14 7.19
C PHE A 106 -21.90 1.06 6.97
N ALA A 107 -23.09 0.51 6.73
CA ALA A 107 -24.31 1.31 6.74
C ALA A 107 -24.59 1.93 8.11
N GLN A 108 -24.39 1.18 9.19
CA GLN A 108 -24.55 1.67 10.56
C GLN A 108 -23.44 2.66 10.91
N PHE A 109 -22.18 2.35 10.59
CA PHE A 109 -21.06 3.25 10.87
C PHE A 109 -21.22 4.63 10.22
N LYS A 110 -21.84 4.70 9.03
CA LYS A 110 -22.07 5.97 8.34
C LYS A 110 -23.18 6.81 8.93
N TYR A 111 -24.30 6.19 9.30
CA TYR A 111 -25.52 6.92 9.65
C TYR A 111 -25.80 6.97 11.16
N ASN A 112 -25.11 6.14 11.94
CA ASN A 112 -25.23 6.11 13.39
C ASN A 112 -23.85 6.28 14.04
N PRO A 113 -23.43 7.52 14.37
CA PRO A 113 -22.11 7.77 14.95
C PRO A 113 -21.88 7.05 16.28
N PHE A 114 -22.93 6.80 17.07
CA PHE A 114 -22.80 6.05 18.33
C PHE A 114 -22.45 4.58 18.11
N TYR A 115 -22.84 4.00 16.98
CA TYR A 115 -22.53 2.62 16.63
C TYR A 115 -21.01 2.38 16.41
N SER A 116 -20.28 3.42 16.06
CA SER A 116 -18.82 3.34 15.85
C SER A 116 -18.00 3.40 17.13
N LEU A 117 -18.55 3.95 18.23
CA LEU A 117 -17.81 4.22 19.48
C LEU A 117 -17.13 2.97 20.09
N PRO A 118 -17.79 1.80 20.22
CA PRO A 118 -17.17 0.60 20.78
C PRO A 118 -15.94 0.11 19.98
N PHE A 119 -15.92 0.40 18.68
CA PHE A 119 -14.86 -0.04 17.77
C PHE A 119 -13.69 0.94 17.69
N SER A 120 -13.95 2.22 17.94
CA SER A 120 -12.92 3.27 17.91
C SER A 120 -12.06 3.29 19.18
N GLY A 121 -12.59 2.74 20.28
CA GLY A 121 -11.97 2.82 21.59
C GLY A 121 -11.96 4.25 22.18
N ILE A 122 -11.84 4.34 23.48
CA ILE A 122 -11.80 5.64 24.19
C ILE A 122 -10.56 6.46 23.80
N ASN A 123 -9.49 5.78 23.43
CA ASN A 123 -8.22 6.39 22.98
C ASN A 123 -8.34 7.14 21.64
N ALA A 124 -9.37 6.86 20.83
CA ALA A 124 -9.61 7.59 19.57
C ALA A 124 -10.22 8.99 19.80
N LEU A 125 -10.79 9.26 20.98
CA LEU A 125 -11.37 10.58 21.30
C LEU A 125 -10.30 11.66 21.35
N ASN A 126 -9.12 11.36 21.88
CA ASN A 126 -8.04 12.32 22.04
C ASN A 126 -7.43 12.79 20.70
N PRO A 127 -7.04 11.89 19.76
CA PRO A 127 -6.63 12.28 18.42
C PRO A 127 -7.73 12.99 17.63
N SER A 128 -9.00 12.60 17.81
CA SER A 128 -10.13 13.26 17.14
C SER A 128 -10.32 14.69 17.62
N LEU A 129 -10.19 14.93 18.94
CA LEU A 129 -10.25 16.27 19.53
C LEU A 129 -9.07 17.13 19.06
N HIS A 130 -7.87 16.58 19.03
CA HIS A 130 -6.68 17.28 18.52
C HIS A 130 -6.82 17.65 17.05
N GLY A 131 -7.34 16.74 16.21
CA GLY A 131 -7.63 17.02 14.81
C GLY A 131 -8.68 18.12 14.63
N TRP A 132 -9.71 18.13 15.47
CA TRP A 132 -10.74 19.20 15.48
C TRP A 132 -10.16 20.55 15.90
N LEU A 133 -9.23 20.57 16.84
CA LEU A 133 -8.52 21.76 17.30
C LEU A 133 -7.38 22.21 16.37
N GLY A 134 -7.16 21.50 15.26
CA GLY A 134 -6.07 21.78 14.30
C GLY A 134 -4.66 21.53 14.87
N LYS A 135 -4.55 20.76 15.97
CA LYS A 135 -3.25 20.38 16.55
C LYS A 135 -2.71 19.15 15.83
N SER A 136 -1.43 19.18 15.43
CA SER A 136 -0.75 18.00 14.90
C SER A 136 -0.69 16.91 15.97
N THR A 137 -0.85 15.66 15.56
CA THR A 137 -0.63 14.51 16.42
C THR A 137 0.81 14.02 16.25
N SER A 138 1.30 13.22 17.20
CA SER A 138 2.62 12.59 17.09
C SER A 138 2.76 11.74 15.82
N TYR A 139 1.66 11.25 15.25
CA TYR A 139 1.64 10.51 13.98
C TYR A 139 2.10 11.36 12.78
N ASP A 140 1.85 12.68 12.77
CA ASP A 140 2.25 13.55 11.66
C ASP A 140 3.78 13.63 11.50
N LEU A 141 4.53 13.35 12.57
CA LEU A 141 6.00 13.31 12.54
C LEU A 141 6.55 12.12 11.76
N PHE A 142 5.81 11.02 11.70
CA PHE A 142 6.21 9.80 11.01
C PHE A 142 5.72 9.75 9.56
N TYR A 143 4.69 10.55 9.18
CA TYR A 143 4.16 10.54 7.82
C TYR A 143 4.72 11.69 6.98
N GLN A 144 5.26 11.35 5.81
CA GLN A 144 5.76 12.31 4.82
C GLN A 144 5.11 12.03 3.46
N ASN A 145 4.17 12.88 3.04
CA ASN A 145 3.37 12.63 1.83
C ASN A 145 2.80 11.21 1.76
N GLY A 146 2.28 10.70 2.89
CA GLY A 146 1.73 9.35 3.03
C GLY A 146 2.75 8.23 3.30
N PHE A 147 4.04 8.46 3.11
CA PHE A 147 5.08 7.52 3.49
C PHE A 147 5.23 7.47 5.02
N PHE A 148 5.11 6.28 5.59
CA PHE A 148 5.37 6.06 7.01
C PHE A 148 6.87 5.81 7.23
N LYS A 149 7.54 6.80 7.82
CA LYS A 149 8.96 6.74 8.12
C LYS A 149 9.20 5.95 9.40
N ASN A 150 9.52 4.69 9.27
CA ASN A 150 9.85 3.82 10.39
C ASN A 150 11.31 4.00 10.80
N THR A 151 11.56 4.69 11.93
CA THR A 151 12.92 5.04 12.39
C THR A 151 13.30 4.43 13.73
N VAL A 152 12.33 3.88 14.46
CA VAL A 152 12.54 3.36 15.81
C VAL A 152 12.41 1.86 15.79
N ASN A 153 13.50 1.18 16.02
CA ASN A 153 13.50 -0.24 16.32
C ASN A 153 14.53 -0.56 17.38
N ASP A 154 14.05 -0.72 18.60
CA ASP A 154 14.90 -1.20 19.69
C ASP A 154 14.99 -2.74 19.70
N ASN A 155 14.04 -3.42 19.05
CA ASN A 155 13.99 -4.87 18.92
C ASN A 155 13.35 -5.29 17.61
N TYR A 156 14.04 -6.18 16.88
CA TYR A 156 13.45 -6.82 15.71
C TYR A 156 12.36 -7.82 16.14
N ASP A 157 11.14 -7.61 15.69
CA ASP A 157 10.02 -8.52 15.95
C ASP A 157 10.10 -9.72 15.00
N HIS A 158 10.59 -10.82 15.51
CA HIS A 158 10.68 -12.06 14.75
C HIS A 158 9.34 -12.82 14.82
N PHE A 159 8.65 -12.91 13.68
CA PHE A 159 7.48 -13.77 13.54
C PHE A 159 7.90 -15.18 13.12
N GLU A 160 7.31 -16.17 13.78
CA GLU A 160 7.47 -17.56 13.35
C GLU A 160 6.86 -17.73 11.95
N VAL A 161 7.68 -18.15 11.01
CA VAL A 161 7.29 -18.30 9.61
C VAL A 161 6.62 -19.66 9.41
N LYS A 162 5.34 -19.65 9.04
CA LYS A 162 4.60 -20.86 8.65
C LYS A 162 4.61 -20.99 7.14
N GLN A 163 5.22 -22.05 6.64
CA GLN A 163 5.29 -22.31 5.22
C GLN A 163 3.94 -22.69 4.63
N PHE A 164 3.63 -22.13 3.47
CA PHE A 164 2.44 -22.45 2.71
C PHE A 164 2.70 -22.41 1.19
N THR A 165 1.84 -23.07 0.44
CA THR A 165 1.80 -22.96 -1.02
C THR A 165 0.77 -21.92 -1.39
N GLY A 166 1.23 -20.82 -2.00
CA GLY A 166 0.37 -19.71 -2.41
C GLY A 166 -0.12 -19.83 -3.86
N PHE A 167 -1.00 -18.93 -4.24
CA PHE A 167 -1.49 -18.76 -5.61
C PHE A 167 -1.96 -17.32 -5.82
N ILE A 168 -2.15 -16.91 -7.06
CA ILE A 168 -2.79 -15.63 -7.36
C ILE A 168 -4.30 -15.84 -7.32
N HIS A 169 -4.96 -15.33 -6.27
CA HIS A 169 -6.40 -15.45 -6.13
C HIS A 169 -7.13 -14.79 -7.29
N PRO A 170 -8.25 -15.34 -7.81
CA PRO A 170 -9.03 -14.73 -8.90
C PRO A 170 -9.41 -13.27 -8.65
N GLU A 171 -9.73 -12.89 -7.42
CA GLU A 171 -10.00 -11.49 -7.06
C GLU A 171 -8.75 -10.61 -7.23
N THR A 172 -7.57 -11.06 -6.76
CA THR A 172 -6.30 -10.35 -6.97
C THR A 172 -6.05 -10.14 -8.47
N ARG A 173 -6.22 -11.19 -9.28
CA ARG A 173 -6.09 -11.11 -10.73
C ARG A 173 -7.07 -10.11 -11.34
N GLN A 174 -8.35 -10.15 -10.96
CA GLN A 174 -9.38 -9.24 -11.43
C GLN A 174 -9.03 -7.76 -11.16
N TYR A 175 -8.49 -7.47 -9.97
CA TYR A 175 -8.13 -6.08 -9.65
C TYR A 175 -6.81 -5.63 -10.28
N LEU A 176 -5.86 -6.53 -10.54
CA LEU A 176 -4.71 -6.21 -11.40
C LEU A 176 -5.16 -5.85 -12.82
N ASP A 177 -6.07 -6.64 -13.39
CA ASP A 177 -6.65 -6.34 -14.71
C ASP A 177 -7.42 -4.99 -14.68
N SER A 178 -8.11 -4.68 -13.57
CA SER A 178 -8.78 -3.39 -13.39
C SER A 178 -7.80 -2.21 -13.37
N PHE A 179 -6.65 -2.35 -12.70
CA PHE A 179 -5.58 -1.34 -12.74
C PHE A 179 -5.01 -1.18 -14.16
N ILE A 180 -4.80 -2.26 -14.87
CA ILE A 180 -4.28 -2.25 -16.25
C ILE A 180 -5.25 -1.54 -17.19
N VAL A 181 -6.53 -1.89 -17.14
CA VAL A 181 -7.58 -1.24 -17.94
C VAL A 181 -7.67 0.25 -17.59
N PHE A 182 -7.68 0.57 -16.28
CA PHE A 182 -7.70 1.95 -15.82
C PHE A 182 -6.53 2.76 -16.37
N ALA A 183 -5.32 2.23 -16.28
CA ALA A 183 -4.11 2.91 -16.74
C ALA A 183 -4.13 3.14 -18.27
N LYS A 184 -4.52 2.14 -19.04
CA LYS A 184 -4.66 2.24 -20.50
C LYS A 184 -5.70 3.28 -20.89
N THR A 185 -6.89 3.25 -20.27
CA THR A 185 -8.00 4.17 -20.58
C THR A 185 -7.63 5.62 -20.27
N ASN A 186 -6.92 5.86 -19.17
CA ASN A 186 -6.58 7.20 -18.71
C ASN A 186 -5.18 7.67 -19.15
N LYS A 187 -4.48 6.90 -19.99
CA LYS A 187 -3.11 7.20 -20.44
C LYS A 187 -2.15 7.43 -19.26
N CYS A 188 -2.33 6.69 -18.18
CA CYS A 188 -1.50 6.72 -16.99
C CYS A 188 -0.45 5.62 -17.07
N LYS A 189 0.81 5.92 -16.74
CA LYS A 189 1.86 4.92 -16.66
C LYS A 189 1.64 4.08 -15.39
N LEU A 190 1.31 2.80 -15.56
CA LEU A 190 1.25 1.82 -14.46
C LEU A 190 2.58 1.07 -14.39
N ILE A 191 3.13 0.92 -13.20
CA ILE A 191 4.36 0.19 -12.92
C ILE A 191 4.05 -0.78 -11.77
N PHE A 192 4.29 -2.05 -11.98
CA PHE A 192 4.25 -3.04 -10.91
C PHE A 192 5.57 -3.07 -10.17
N THR A 193 5.51 -3.14 -8.86
CA THR A 193 6.69 -3.24 -7.99
C THR A 193 6.51 -4.35 -6.98
N VAL A 194 7.59 -5.02 -6.62
CA VAL A 194 7.66 -5.94 -5.49
C VAL A 194 8.91 -5.61 -4.70
N SER A 195 8.71 -5.11 -3.50
CA SER A 195 9.81 -4.81 -2.57
C SER A 195 10.31 -6.09 -1.87
N PRO A 196 11.56 -6.14 -1.41
CA PRO A 196 12.08 -7.29 -0.66
C PRO A 196 11.42 -7.42 0.71
N VAL A 197 11.45 -8.63 1.24
CA VAL A 197 11.20 -8.97 2.63
C VAL A 197 12.50 -9.47 3.25
N TYR A 198 12.55 -9.56 4.58
CA TYR A 198 13.70 -10.19 5.22
C TYR A 198 13.80 -11.66 4.77
N LYS A 199 15.04 -12.15 4.62
CA LYS A 199 15.32 -13.49 4.06
C LYS A 199 14.55 -14.62 4.74
N ASP A 200 14.26 -14.51 6.04
CA ASP A 200 13.52 -15.54 6.77
C ASP A 200 12.04 -15.61 6.33
N ALA A 201 11.44 -14.50 5.86
CA ALA A 201 10.10 -14.50 5.28
C ALA A 201 10.07 -15.00 3.82
N GLU A 202 11.22 -14.99 3.12
CA GLU A 202 11.24 -15.49 1.73
C GLU A 202 10.89 -16.97 1.61
N VAL A 203 11.19 -17.76 2.65
CA VAL A 203 10.94 -19.20 2.67
C VAL A 203 9.52 -19.58 3.05
N GLU A 204 8.69 -18.61 3.43
CA GLU A 204 7.28 -18.83 3.81
C GLU A 204 6.45 -19.33 2.63
N VAL A 205 6.65 -18.74 1.45
CA VAL A 205 5.93 -19.11 0.24
C VAL A 205 6.72 -20.12 -0.55
N LEU A 206 6.40 -21.41 -0.38
CA LEU A 206 7.15 -22.53 -0.96
C LEU A 206 7.27 -22.44 -2.50
N ASN A 207 6.24 -21.95 -3.17
CA ASN A 207 6.22 -21.79 -4.63
C ASN A 207 6.32 -20.31 -5.07
N LYS A 208 7.08 -19.48 -4.33
CA LYS A 208 7.29 -18.05 -4.64
C LYS A 208 7.64 -17.82 -6.13
N ARG A 209 8.55 -18.65 -6.69
CA ARG A 209 8.98 -18.51 -8.10
C ARG A 209 7.82 -18.65 -9.09
N GLU A 210 6.87 -19.53 -8.81
CA GLU A 210 5.69 -19.73 -9.65
C GLU A 210 4.76 -18.52 -9.59
N ILE A 211 4.50 -18.01 -8.39
CA ILE A 211 3.66 -16.82 -8.18
C ILE A 211 4.31 -15.60 -8.87
N MET A 212 5.61 -15.38 -8.67
CA MET A 212 6.33 -14.27 -9.30
C MET A 212 6.35 -14.37 -10.82
N ARG A 213 6.48 -15.59 -11.37
CA ARG A 213 6.30 -15.83 -12.82
C ARG A 213 4.91 -15.43 -13.28
N GLY A 214 3.86 -15.81 -12.54
CA GLY A 214 2.48 -15.40 -12.85
C GLY A 214 2.31 -13.88 -12.91
N PHE A 215 2.87 -13.12 -11.96
CA PHE A 215 2.84 -11.65 -12.01
C PHE A 215 3.65 -11.09 -13.18
N ASN A 216 4.82 -11.67 -13.47
CA ASN A 216 5.63 -11.27 -14.61
C ASN A 216 4.90 -11.51 -15.94
N ASP A 217 4.23 -12.64 -16.11
CA ASP A 217 3.44 -12.94 -17.30
C ASP A 217 2.29 -11.95 -17.49
N ILE A 218 1.59 -11.60 -16.40
CA ILE A 218 0.55 -10.56 -16.43
C ILE A 218 1.15 -9.22 -16.90
N ALA A 219 2.31 -8.85 -16.37
CA ALA A 219 3.00 -7.61 -16.72
C ALA A 219 3.44 -7.61 -18.19
N LEU A 220 4.09 -8.67 -18.66
CA LEU A 220 4.59 -8.82 -20.02
C LEU A 220 3.48 -8.77 -21.06
N ILE A 221 2.43 -9.57 -20.89
CA ILE A 221 1.27 -9.62 -21.81
C ILE A 221 0.62 -8.25 -21.95
N ASN A 222 0.58 -7.47 -20.86
CA ASN A 222 -0.07 -6.16 -20.83
C ASN A 222 0.90 -5.00 -21.09
N LYS A 223 2.17 -5.25 -21.30
CA LYS A 223 3.24 -4.26 -21.48
C LYS A 223 3.35 -3.29 -20.29
N VAL A 224 3.15 -3.81 -19.08
CA VAL A 224 3.32 -3.07 -17.83
C VAL A 224 4.75 -3.24 -17.34
N PRO A 225 5.54 -2.18 -17.16
CA PRO A 225 6.86 -2.30 -16.53
C PRO A 225 6.77 -2.95 -15.16
N PHE A 226 7.67 -3.89 -14.87
CA PHE A 226 7.67 -4.64 -13.62
C PHE A 226 9.05 -4.61 -12.97
N LEU A 227 9.14 -4.04 -11.77
CA LEU A 227 10.32 -4.06 -10.93
C LEU A 227 10.16 -5.12 -9.84
N ASP A 228 10.75 -6.27 -10.03
CA ASP A 228 10.83 -7.33 -9.03
C ASP A 228 12.14 -7.23 -8.25
N LEU A 229 12.06 -6.77 -7.00
CA LEU A 229 13.15 -6.76 -6.04
C LEU A 229 12.92 -7.76 -4.89
N SER A 230 11.96 -8.67 -5.03
CA SER A 230 11.57 -9.62 -3.98
C SER A 230 12.72 -10.50 -3.48
N SER A 231 13.77 -10.67 -4.27
CA SER A 231 14.98 -11.44 -3.93
C SER A 231 16.25 -10.58 -3.95
N ASP A 232 16.13 -9.26 -3.71
CA ASP A 232 17.30 -8.37 -3.64
C ASP A 232 18.12 -8.66 -2.38
N SER A 233 19.21 -9.39 -2.54
CA SER A 233 20.05 -9.87 -1.45
C SER A 233 20.74 -8.75 -0.64
N VAL A 234 20.96 -7.58 -1.24
CA VAL A 234 21.59 -6.42 -0.54
C VAL A 234 20.66 -5.92 0.55
N ILE A 235 19.35 -5.92 0.29
CA ILE A 235 18.35 -5.47 1.27
C ILE A 235 17.92 -6.67 2.13
N ALA A 236 17.47 -7.77 1.50
CA ALA A 236 16.85 -8.90 2.17
C ALA A 236 17.75 -9.58 3.23
N ASN A 237 19.07 -9.57 3.03
CA ASN A 237 20.00 -10.23 3.95
C ASN A 237 20.39 -9.37 5.16
N ASN A 238 20.05 -8.10 5.20
CA ASN A 238 20.42 -7.21 6.31
C ASN A 238 19.25 -6.98 7.26
N LYS A 239 19.29 -7.66 8.40
CA LYS A 239 18.26 -7.57 9.45
C LYS A 239 18.01 -6.13 9.94
N MET A 240 19.03 -5.27 9.93
CA MET A 240 18.91 -3.87 10.37
C MET A 240 18.02 -3.02 9.45
N TYR A 241 17.71 -3.51 8.27
CA TYR A 241 16.82 -2.84 7.34
C TYR A 241 15.33 -3.19 7.55
N PHE A 242 15.01 -4.02 8.56
CA PHE A 242 13.66 -4.48 8.82
C PHE A 242 13.28 -4.31 10.29
N GLU A 243 12.02 -3.94 10.53
CA GLU A 243 11.38 -3.95 11.83
C GLU A 243 10.95 -5.36 12.21
N ASP A 244 10.42 -6.09 11.22
CA ASP A 244 9.99 -7.47 11.31
C ASP A 244 10.30 -8.21 9.99
N ASN A 245 9.77 -9.40 9.82
CA ASN A 245 10.01 -10.21 8.62
C ASN A 245 9.57 -9.53 7.30
N TYR A 246 8.65 -8.56 7.33
CA TYR A 246 7.96 -8.01 6.17
C TYR A 246 8.13 -6.52 5.96
N HIS A 247 8.38 -5.76 7.04
CA HIS A 247 8.34 -4.30 7.03
C HIS A 247 9.73 -3.70 7.14
N MET A 248 10.06 -2.78 6.23
CA MET A 248 11.36 -2.13 6.24
C MET A 248 11.43 -0.99 7.26
N MET A 249 12.61 -0.89 7.87
CA MET A 249 13.07 0.33 8.50
C MET A 249 13.44 1.38 7.45
N TYR A 250 13.56 2.63 7.89
CA TYR A 250 13.83 3.77 6.99
C TYR A 250 15.07 3.57 6.11
N ASP A 251 16.15 2.99 6.64
CA ASP A 251 17.37 2.79 5.85
C ASP A 251 17.18 1.75 4.74
N GLY A 252 16.41 0.68 4.99
CA GLY A 252 16.01 -0.27 3.95
C GLY A 252 15.11 0.38 2.90
N ALA A 253 14.12 1.16 3.34
CA ALA A 253 13.22 1.90 2.47
C ALA A 253 13.94 2.91 1.56
N LYS A 254 14.99 3.59 2.07
CA LYS A 254 15.85 4.46 1.23
C LYS A 254 16.51 3.69 0.09
N LEU A 255 17.13 2.56 0.41
CA LEU A 255 17.81 1.74 -0.61
C LEU A 255 16.81 1.21 -1.66
N TYR A 256 15.65 0.73 -1.21
CA TYR A 256 14.59 0.32 -2.12
C TYR A 256 14.12 1.47 -3.01
N THR A 257 13.85 2.65 -2.42
CA THR A 257 13.41 3.83 -3.17
C THR A 257 14.44 4.30 -4.20
N GLN A 258 15.75 4.23 -3.90
CA GLN A 258 16.81 4.54 -4.86
C GLN A 258 16.79 3.58 -6.06
N LYS A 259 16.57 2.28 -5.83
CA LYS A 259 16.45 1.28 -6.90
C LYS A 259 15.19 1.53 -7.74
N LEU A 260 14.06 1.85 -7.09
CA LEU A 260 12.81 2.21 -7.76
C LEU A 260 12.98 3.47 -8.63
N ALA A 261 13.63 4.51 -8.11
CA ALA A 261 13.89 5.74 -8.84
C ALA A 261 14.79 5.49 -10.08
N ARG A 262 15.84 4.68 -9.93
CA ARG A 262 16.71 4.27 -11.04
C ARG A 262 15.92 3.53 -12.12
N PHE A 263 15.11 2.56 -11.72
CA PHE A 263 14.24 1.82 -12.64
C PHE A 263 13.29 2.76 -13.40
N TYR A 264 12.60 3.64 -12.68
CA TYR A 264 11.69 4.62 -13.28
C TYR A 264 12.38 5.51 -14.31
N ASN A 265 13.57 6.03 -13.99
CA ASN A 265 14.33 6.90 -14.90
C ASN A 265 14.78 6.17 -16.17
N ASN A 266 15.02 4.86 -16.12
CA ASN A 266 15.39 4.05 -17.28
C ASN A 266 14.22 3.72 -18.23
N ILE A 267 12.97 3.84 -17.74
CA ILE A 267 11.75 3.55 -18.52
C ILE A 267 10.93 4.81 -18.86
N LYS A 268 11.48 5.98 -18.58
CA LYS A 268 10.83 7.30 -18.75
C LYS A 268 10.42 7.58 -20.19
#